data_f6364fee6fda7f8f9a0a0cbd5d2a683e
#
_entry.id   f6364fee6fda7f8f9a0a0cbd5d2a683e
#
_cell.length_a   1.000
_cell.length_b   1.000
_cell.length_c   1.000
_cell.angle_alpha   90.00
_cell.angle_beta   90.00
_cell.angle_gamma   90.00
#
_symmetry.space_group_name_H-M   'P 1'
#
loop_
_entity.id
_entity.type
_entity.pdbx_description
1 polymer ?
#
loop_
_entity_poly.entity_id
_entity_poly.type
_entity_poly.pdbx_seq_one_letter_code
_entity_poly.pdbx_strand_id
1 'polypeptide(L)'
;VYAFINIKKEAFPSTDFDVIVVQIIYPGASPEDVEQNAMIPIEDELQTIAGIDEFYSLIVENAGILTIRIDMELKDTRPVKDEIFRKIQNAPNVSIDIQEIKIIEANADKMPIYNLGIHFKEGIEGEEKELYDISKKLERELKYVDGVANIEVYGRSDPEIQIIANPYKLREYYISLTEIIQALSLRNIRSTSGSIKPTEYDNIDNKNKLLVTTGQFENPLSITNLIIRSIFNGKPVRLSDVAEVKEFFAKKNVFMRVNKTDGYSINIIKKEDADIIKTINNVNKF
;
A
#
# COMPACT_ATOMS: atom_id res chain seq x y z
N VAL A 1 -2.97 -8.57 46.62
CA VAL A 1 -3.67 -9.49 45.68
C VAL A 1 -4.47 -8.66 44.65
N TYR A 2 -5.27 -7.67 45.09
CA TYR A 2 -6.10 -6.86 44.19
C TYR A 2 -5.27 -6.06 43.16
N ALA A 3 -4.14 -5.47 43.57
CA ALA A 3 -3.22 -4.75 42.65
C ALA A 3 -2.61 -5.66 41.62
N PHE A 4 -2.29 -6.91 41.94
CA PHE A 4 -1.65 -7.87 41.03
C PHE A 4 -2.59 -8.37 39.93
N ILE A 5 -3.90 -8.36 40.16
CA ILE A 5 -4.92 -8.78 39.18
C ILE A 5 -5.18 -7.69 38.15
N ASN A 6 -4.97 -6.41 38.51
CA ASN A 6 -5.27 -5.25 37.68
C ASN A 6 -4.05 -4.59 37.01
N ILE A 7 -2.84 -5.16 37.22
CA ILE A 7 -1.66 -4.69 36.49
C ILE A 7 -1.76 -5.09 35.02
N LYS A 8 -1.59 -4.15 34.10
CA LYS A 8 -1.44 -4.41 32.67
C LYS A 8 -0.28 -5.37 32.46
N LYS A 9 -0.51 -6.41 31.68
CA LYS A 9 0.51 -7.38 31.31
C LYS A 9 1.02 -7.06 29.93
N GLU A 10 2.33 -6.89 29.81
CA GLU A 10 3.04 -6.63 28.56
C GLU A 10 4.06 -7.73 28.32
N ALA A 11 4.29 -8.08 27.06
CA ALA A 11 5.30 -9.08 26.70
C ALA A 11 6.71 -8.51 26.82
N PHE A 12 6.85 -7.24 26.48
CA PHE A 12 8.08 -6.45 26.58
C PHE A 12 7.73 -5.09 27.18
N PRO A 13 8.65 -4.47 27.98
CA PRO A 13 8.47 -3.08 28.33
C PRO A 13 8.38 -2.25 27.04
N SER A 14 7.55 -1.21 27.05
CA SER A 14 7.50 -0.25 25.94
C SER A 14 8.88 0.40 25.83
N THR A 15 9.68 -0.12 24.93
CA THR A 15 11.05 0.35 24.67
C THR A 15 11.10 0.78 23.22
N ASP A 16 11.47 2.01 23.02
CA ASP A 16 11.86 2.54 21.73
C ASP A 16 13.25 1.99 21.42
N PHE A 17 13.42 1.40 20.25
CA PHE A 17 14.71 0.85 19.84
C PHE A 17 15.61 1.90 19.22
N ASP A 18 15.09 3.13 19.04
CA ASP A 18 15.80 4.24 18.39
C ASP A 18 16.37 3.87 17.02
N VAL A 19 15.65 2.98 16.32
CA VAL A 19 15.96 2.52 14.98
C VAL A 19 14.81 2.87 14.04
N ILE A 20 15.16 3.47 12.91
CA ILE A 20 14.24 3.74 11.80
C ILE A 20 14.67 2.91 10.61
N VAL A 21 13.70 2.22 9.98
CA VAL A 21 13.90 1.46 8.75
C VAL A 21 13.14 2.12 7.62
N VAL A 22 13.84 2.48 6.56
CA VAL A 22 13.26 3.04 5.34
C VAL A 22 13.27 1.97 4.26
N GLN A 23 12.11 1.62 3.75
CA GLN A 23 11.96 0.69 2.63
C GLN A 23 11.60 1.47 1.37
N ILE A 24 12.34 1.25 0.31
CA ILE A 24 12.14 1.88 -0.99
C ILE A 24 11.76 0.81 -1.99
N ILE A 25 10.66 1.03 -2.71
CA ILE A 25 10.19 0.15 -3.79
C ILE A 25 10.31 0.92 -5.09
N TYR A 26 11.20 0.44 -5.97
CA TYR A 26 11.50 1.06 -7.26
C TYR A 26 11.45 0.01 -8.38
N PRO A 27 10.25 -0.33 -8.89
CA PRO A 27 10.06 -1.39 -9.87
C PRO A 27 10.80 -1.13 -11.17
N GLY A 28 11.49 -2.15 -11.68
CA GLY A 28 12.26 -2.09 -12.92
C GLY A 28 13.64 -1.45 -12.80
N ALA A 29 14.04 -1.01 -11.59
CA ALA A 29 15.34 -0.42 -11.34
C ALA A 29 16.41 -1.47 -11.07
N SER A 30 17.60 -1.31 -11.66
CA SER A 30 18.79 -2.06 -11.26
C SER A 30 19.26 -1.63 -9.86
N PRO A 31 20.10 -2.41 -9.18
CA PRO A 31 20.66 -1.98 -7.91
C PRO A 31 21.39 -0.63 -7.99
N GLU A 32 22.09 -0.36 -9.09
CA GLU A 32 22.80 0.89 -9.35
C GLU A 32 21.81 2.06 -9.49
N ASP A 33 20.65 1.82 -10.14
CA ASP A 33 19.61 2.85 -10.27
C ASP A 33 18.97 3.17 -8.91
N VAL A 34 18.72 2.13 -8.09
CA VAL A 34 18.19 2.31 -6.72
C VAL A 34 19.19 3.09 -5.87
N GLU A 35 20.48 2.79 -5.96
CA GLU A 35 21.54 3.49 -5.26
C GLU A 35 21.60 4.98 -5.65
N GLN A 36 21.73 5.25 -6.95
CA GLN A 36 21.94 6.61 -7.47
C GLN A 36 20.74 7.51 -7.34
N ASN A 37 19.55 6.97 -7.61
CA ASN A 37 18.32 7.77 -7.75
C ASN A 37 17.43 7.76 -6.50
N ALA A 38 17.80 6.98 -5.48
CA ALA A 38 17.03 6.89 -4.24
C ALA A 38 17.92 6.97 -2.99
N MET A 39 18.90 6.05 -2.85
CA MET A 39 19.65 5.93 -1.61
C MET A 39 20.59 7.10 -1.37
N ILE A 40 21.47 7.40 -2.32
CA ILE A 40 22.43 8.49 -2.19
C ILE A 40 21.75 9.83 -1.86
N PRO A 41 20.69 10.26 -2.59
CA PRO A 41 19.98 11.49 -2.23
C PRO A 41 19.41 11.53 -0.81
N ILE A 42 18.95 10.39 -0.30
CA ILE A 42 18.43 10.29 1.07
C ILE A 42 19.58 10.30 2.08
N GLU A 43 20.64 9.53 1.83
CA GLU A 43 21.81 9.45 2.71
C GLU A 43 22.51 10.81 2.86
N ASP A 44 22.62 11.57 1.78
CA ASP A 44 23.19 12.93 1.80
C ASP A 44 22.40 13.86 2.75
N GLU A 45 21.08 13.77 2.76
CA GLU A 45 20.24 14.52 3.68
C GLU A 45 20.41 14.06 5.13
N LEU A 46 20.55 12.75 5.36
CA LEU A 46 20.74 12.19 6.70
C LEU A 46 22.07 12.55 7.32
N GLN A 47 23.14 12.68 6.53
CA GLN A 47 24.46 13.10 7.01
C GLN A 47 24.44 14.50 7.68
N THR A 48 23.43 15.31 7.37
CA THR A 48 23.29 16.65 7.94
C THR A 48 22.63 16.67 9.31
N ILE A 49 22.08 15.54 9.77
CA ILE A 49 21.30 15.44 11.01
C ILE A 49 22.22 15.08 12.18
N ALA A 50 22.23 15.91 13.20
CA ALA A 50 22.91 15.60 14.46
C ALA A 50 22.06 14.60 15.27
N GLY A 51 22.72 13.60 15.88
CA GLY A 51 22.04 12.59 16.71
C GLY A 51 21.73 11.29 15.98
N ILE A 52 22.18 11.12 14.75
CA ILE A 52 22.29 9.81 14.10
C ILE A 52 23.64 9.20 14.50
N ASP A 53 23.62 7.98 15.03
CA ASP A 53 24.84 7.23 15.39
C ASP A 53 25.43 6.59 14.14
N GLU A 54 24.63 5.82 13.42
CA GLU A 54 25.03 5.20 12.16
C GLU A 54 23.82 4.94 11.25
N PHE A 55 24.07 4.82 9.98
CA PHE A 55 23.09 4.27 9.03
C PHE A 55 23.79 3.38 8.00
N TYR A 56 23.06 2.42 7.48
CA TYR A 56 23.55 1.51 6.43
C TYR A 56 22.42 1.11 5.49
N SER A 57 22.77 0.89 4.22
CA SER A 57 21.84 0.55 3.16
C SER A 57 22.07 -0.88 2.67
N LEU A 58 20.97 -1.55 2.37
CA LEU A 58 20.96 -2.81 1.63
C LEU A 58 20.17 -2.58 0.35
N ILE A 59 20.84 -2.75 -0.79
CA ILE A 59 20.25 -2.47 -2.10
C ILE A 59 20.16 -3.77 -2.89
N VAL A 60 18.98 -4.01 -3.45
CA VAL A 60 18.69 -5.13 -4.34
C VAL A 60 17.95 -4.65 -5.57
N GLU A 61 17.79 -5.52 -6.57
CA GLU A 61 16.97 -5.20 -7.74
C GLU A 61 15.53 -4.84 -7.31
N ASN A 62 15.02 -3.73 -7.82
CA ASN A 62 13.69 -3.15 -7.55
C ASN A 62 13.47 -2.62 -6.12
N ALA A 63 14.43 -2.70 -5.21
CA ALA A 63 14.20 -2.28 -3.82
C ALA A 63 15.47 -1.87 -3.09
N GLY A 64 15.28 -1.05 -2.06
CA GLY A 64 16.33 -0.72 -1.11
C GLY A 64 15.80 -0.64 0.31
N ILE A 65 16.66 -0.95 1.27
CA ILE A 65 16.39 -0.84 2.70
C ILE A 65 17.50 -0.02 3.33
N LEU A 66 17.14 1.07 3.98
CA LEU A 66 18.05 1.90 4.75
C LEU A 66 17.70 1.77 6.23
N THR A 67 18.65 1.38 7.04
CA THR A 67 18.50 1.29 8.49
C THR A 67 19.26 2.41 9.14
N ILE A 68 18.59 3.19 9.99
CA ILE A 68 19.14 4.36 10.67
C ILE A 68 19.07 4.08 12.17
N ARG A 69 20.19 4.19 12.86
CA ARG A 69 20.29 4.11 14.31
C ARG A 69 20.49 5.51 14.89
N ILE A 70 19.65 5.87 15.83
CA ILE A 70 19.72 7.13 16.56
C ILE A 70 20.60 6.94 17.80
N ASP A 71 21.34 7.95 18.17
CA ASP A 71 22.21 7.95 19.34
C ASP A 71 21.40 7.73 20.62
N MET A 72 21.65 6.60 21.29
CA MET A 72 20.98 6.20 22.54
C MET A 72 21.36 7.07 23.75
N GLU A 73 22.40 7.91 23.66
CA GLU A 73 22.79 8.81 24.74
C GLU A 73 21.90 10.06 24.81
N LEU A 74 21.07 10.27 23.79
CA LEU A 74 20.12 11.37 23.74
C LEU A 74 18.98 11.15 24.75
N LYS A 75 18.68 12.21 25.53
CA LYS A 75 17.55 12.17 26.48
C LYS A 75 16.17 12.16 25.82
N ASP A 76 16.07 12.71 24.63
CA ASP A 76 14.84 12.76 23.84
C ASP A 76 15.21 12.61 22.36
N THR A 77 14.82 11.49 21.77
CA THR A 77 15.10 11.13 20.37
C THR A 77 14.03 11.62 19.41
N ARG A 78 12.86 12.07 19.90
CA ARG A 78 11.73 12.53 19.06
C ARG A 78 12.10 13.66 18.10
N PRO A 79 12.83 14.71 18.49
CA PRO A 79 13.21 15.77 17.53
C PRO A 79 14.07 15.24 16.37
N VAL A 80 14.96 14.29 16.66
CA VAL A 80 15.82 13.65 15.64
C VAL A 80 14.99 12.80 14.70
N LYS A 81 14.04 12.01 15.23
CA LYS A 81 13.10 11.21 14.42
C LYS A 81 12.26 12.09 13.51
N ASP A 82 11.69 13.17 14.04
CA ASP A 82 10.89 14.12 13.24
C ASP A 82 11.72 14.77 12.14
N GLU A 83 13.00 15.06 12.41
CA GLU A 83 13.91 15.60 11.42
C GLU A 83 14.23 14.58 10.33
N ILE A 84 14.51 13.33 10.70
CA ILE A 84 14.72 12.22 9.76
C ILE A 84 13.51 12.05 8.84
N PHE A 85 12.29 11.98 9.40
CA PHE A 85 11.07 11.88 8.60
C PHE A 85 10.93 13.01 7.60
N ARG A 86 11.12 14.26 8.07
CA ARG A 86 11.02 15.45 7.22
C ARG A 86 12.07 15.46 6.10
N LYS A 87 13.32 15.10 6.40
CA LYS A 87 14.41 15.07 5.44
C LYS A 87 14.21 14.01 4.36
N ILE A 88 13.79 12.80 4.73
CA ILE A 88 13.50 11.74 3.78
C ILE A 88 12.32 12.11 2.87
N GLN A 89 11.25 12.67 3.42
CA GLN A 89 10.07 13.07 2.64
C GLN A 89 10.35 14.20 1.64
N ASN A 90 11.32 15.05 1.94
CA ASN A 90 11.67 16.22 1.12
C ASN A 90 13.06 16.09 0.47
N ALA A 91 13.65 14.91 0.44
CA ALA A 91 14.96 14.69 -0.16
C ALA A 91 14.96 15.11 -1.64
N PRO A 92 15.87 16.02 -2.03
CA PRO A 92 15.95 16.49 -3.41
C PRO A 92 16.53 15.38 -4.28
N ASN A 93 16.23 15.43 -5.59
CA ASN A 93 16.77 14.53 -6.61
C ASN A 93 16.39 13.03 -6.45
N VAL A 94 15.45 12.72 -5.58
CA VAL A 94 14.85 11.38 -5.52
C VAL A 94 13.98 11.17 -6.76
N SER A 95 14.13 10.02 -7.43
CA SER A 95 13.41 9.74 -8.67
C SER A 95 11.90 9.74 -8.49
N ILE A 96 11.19 10.33 -9.43
CA ILE A 96 9.72 10.32 -9.51
C ILE A 96 9.16 8.92 -9.81
N ASP A 97 9.97 8.01 -10.35
CA ASP A 97 9.57 6.66 -10.73
C ASP A 97 9.56 5.69 -9.53
N ILE A 98 9.96 6.16 -8.34
CA ILE A 98 9.86 5.39 -7.11
C ILE A 98 8.38 5.22 -6.76
N GLN A 99 7.96 3.96 -6.62
CA GLN A 99 6.57 3.64 -6.32
C GLN A 99 6.20 3.95 -4.88
N GLU A 100 7.10 3.65 -3.94
CA GLU A 100 6.82 3.80 -2.51
C GLU A 100 8.11 4.02 -1.71
N ILE A 101 8.06 4.95 -0.75
CA ILE A 101 9.03 5.11 0.33
C ILE A 101 8.29 4.92 1.65
N LYS A 102 8.53 3.82 2.32
CA LYS A 102 7.90 3.48 3.60
C LYS A 102 8.89 3.66 4.73
N ILE A 103 8.57 4.52 5.69
CA ILE A 103 9.38 4.77 6.88
C ILE A 103 8.75 4.04 8.06
N ILE A 104 9.52 3.17 8.71
CA ILE A 104 9.07 2.31 9.81
C ILE A 104 9.95 2.60 11.02
N GLU A 105 9.34 3.05 12.10
CA GLU A 105 10.00 3.17 13.39
C GLU A 105 9.93 1.83 14.13
N ALA A 106 11.09 1.30 14.50
CA ALA A 106 11.17 0.08 15.29
C ALA A 106 10.84 0.36 16.76
N ASN A 107 9.66 -0.08 17.17
CA ASN A 107 9.18 0.07 18.53
C ASN A 107 8.62 -1.25 19.02
N ALA A 108 8.89 -1.61 20.29
CA ALA A 108 8.36 -2.82 20.91
C ALA A 108 6.82 -2.85 20.92
N ASP A 109 6.16 -1.71 21.02
CA ASP A 109 4.70 -1.61 21.02
C ASP A 109 4.08 -1.90 19.63
N LYS A 110 4.86 -1.82 18.56
CA LYS A 110 4.45 -2.17 17.20
C LYS A 110 4.73 -3.62 16.83
N MET A 111 5.25 -4.41 17.77
CA MET A 111 5.44 -5.85 17.54
C MET A 111 4.10 -6.59 17.53
N PRO A 112 3.92 -7.56 16.61
CA PRO A 112 2.71 -8.36 16.60
C PRO A 112 2.60 -9.22 17.85
N ILE A 113 1.44 -9.17 18.50
CA ILE A 113 1.14 -9.97 19.70
C ILE A 113 0.49 -11.31 19.36
N TYR A 114 -0.06 -11.41 18.17
CA TYR A 114 -0.75 -12.61 17.71
C TYR A 114 -0.58 -12.76 16.19
N ASN A 115 -0.39 -13.99 15.74
CA ASN A 115 -0.25 -14.32 14.34
C ASN A 115 -1.29 -15.36 13.95
N LEU A 116 -2.07 -15.07 12.91
CA LEU A 116 -3.05 -15.96 12.32
C LEU A 116 -2.59 -16.38 10.94
N GLY A 117 -2.53 -17.68 10.68
CA GLY A 117 -2.35 -18.23 9.35
C GLY A 117 -3.70 -18.59 8.74
N ILE A 118 -3.97 -18.10 7.52
CA ILE A 118 -5.15 -18.52 6.75
C ILE A 118 -4.70 -19.21 5.47
N HIS A 119 -5.28 -20.38 5.20
CA HIS A 119 -5.00 -21.17 4.02
C HIS A 119 -6.19 -22.09 3.69
N PHE A 120 -6.24 -22.59 2.48
CA PHE A 120 -7.19 -23.64 2.16
C PHE A 120 -6.82 -24.95 2.87
N LYS A 121 -7.83 -25.72 3.25
CA LYS A 121 -7.59 -27.04 3.85
C LYS A 121 -6.85 -27.93 2.83
N GLU A 122 -5.93 -28.74 3.34
CA GLU A 122 -5.15 -29.67 2.50
C GLU A 122 -6.09 -30.53 1.63
N GLY A 123 -5.80 -30.57 0.32
CA GLY A 123 -6.63 -31.27 -0.67
C GLY A 123 -7.84 -30.50 -1.19
N ILE A 124 -8.07 -29.27 -0.75
CA ILE A 124 -9.07 -28.37 -1.32
C ILE A 124 -8.35 -27.32 -2.16
N GLU A 125 -8.55 -27.34 -3.47
CA GLU A 125 -8.15 -26.27 -4.36
C GLU A 125 -9.23 -25.17 -4.30
N GLY A 126 -8.85 -24.00 -3.80
CA GLY A 126 -9.70 -22.80 -3.80
C GLY A 126 -9.09 -21.70 -4.67
N GLU A 127 -9.92 -20.79 -5.10
CA GLU A 127 -9.46 -19.64 -5.88
C GLU A 127 -8.75 -18.63 -4.98
N GLU A 128 -7.64 -18.04 -5.44
CA GLU A 128 -6.92 -16.99 -4.71
C GLU A 128 -7.83 -15.81 -4.33
N LYS A 129 -8.86 -15.53 -5.14
CA LYS A 129 -9.86 -14.52 -4.88
C LYS A 129 -10.66 -14.78 -3.60
N GLU A 130 -11.06 -16.03 -3.35
CA GLU A 130 -11.79 -16.39 -2.13
C GLU A 130 -10.92 -16.17 -0.88
N LEU A 131 -9.65 -16.58 -0.95
CA LEU A 131 -8.72 -16.37 0.15
C LEU A 131 -8.46 -14.88 0.40
N TYR A 132 -8.34 -14.09 -0.67
CA TYR A 132 -8.21 -12.65 -0.62
C TYR A 132 -9.44 -12.01 0.05
N ASP A 133 -10.65 -12.35 -0.38
CA ASP A 133 -11.90 -11.78 0.15
C ASP A 133 -12.09 -12.12 1.63
N ILE A 134 -11.80 -13.37 2.02
CA ILE A 134 -11.81 -13.81 3.43
C ILE A 134 -10.78 -13.00 4.23
N SER A 135 -9.56 -12.83 3.71
CA SER A 135 -8.51 -12.08 4.41
C SER A 135 -8.89 -10.61 4.62
N LYS A 136 -9.49 -9.97 3.61
CA LYS A 136 -9.99 -8.59 3.69
C LYS A 136 -11.13 -8.43 4.68
N LYS A 137 -12.02 -9.43 4.72
CA LYS A 137 -13.10 -9.45 5.71
C LYS A 137 -12.56 -9.57 7.12
N LEU A 138 -11.67 -10.53 7.38
CA LEU A 138 -11.02 -10.72 8.67
C LEU A 138 -10.23 -9.48 9.10
N GLU A 139 -9.42 -8.90 8.22
CA GLU A 139 -8.68 -7.67 8.49
C GLU A 139 -9.60 -6.54 8.95
N ARG A 140 -10.72 -6.36 8.25
CA ARG A 140 -11.70 -5.31 8.58
C ARG A 140 -12.36 -5.57 9.93
N GLU A 141 -12.79 -6.79 10.18
CA GLU A 141 -13.52 -7.14 11.41
C GLU A 141 -12.59 -7.17 12.63
N LEU A 142 -11.38 -7.70 12.49
CA LEU A 142 -10.38 -7.73 13.57
C LEU A 142 -9.92 -6.32 13.98
N LYS A 143 -9.95 -5.31 13.09
CA LYS A 143 -9.66 -3.91 13.43
C LYS A 143 -10.63 -3.32 14.47
N TYR A 144 -11.83 -3.87 14.60
CA TYR A 144 -12.82 -3.44 15.59
C TYR A 144 -12.73 -4.19 16.93
N VAL A 145 -11.86 -5.20 17.03
CA VAL A 145 -11.66 -5.91 18.29
C VAL A 145 -10.98 -5.00 19.31
N ASP A 146 -11.52 -4.95 20.52
CA ASP A 146 -10.98 -4.09 21.58
C ASP A 146 -9.53 -4.49 21.93
N GLY A 147 -8.65 -3.51 21.95
CA GLY A 147 -7.22 -3.66 22.17
C GLY A 147 -6.37 -3.80 20.91
N VAL A 148 -6.96 -4.00 19.72
CA VAL A 148 -6.24 -4.05 18.43
C VAL A 148 -5.97 -2.64 17.94
N ALA A 149 -4.71 -2.35 17.58
CA ALA A 149 -4.27 -1.09 16.98
C ALA A 149 -4.17 -1.19 15.47
N ASN A 150 -3.49 -2.23 14.98
CA ASN A 150 -3.22 -2.41 13.57
C ASN A 150 -3.18 -3.90 13.20
N ILE A 151 -3.35 -4.16 11.91
CA ILE A 151 -3.28 -5.50 11.34
C ILE A 151 -2.43 -5.43 10.09
N GLU A 152 -1.44 -6.30 10.00
CA GLU A 152 -0.56 -6.46 8.85
C GLU A 152 -0.80 -7.82 8.22
N VAL A 153 -0.98 -7.84 6.89
CA VAL A 153 -1.23 -9.09 6.16
C VAL A 153 -0.07 -9.35 5.22
N TYR A 154 0.56 -10.49 5.36
CA TYR A 154 1.70 -10.93 4.54
C TYR A 154 1.30 -12.06 3.59
N GLY A 155 1.92 -12.10 2.42
CA GLY A 155 1.68 -13.09 1.37
C GLY A 155 0.46 -12.80 0.50
N ARG A 156 -0.32 -11.74 0.80
CA ARG A 156 -1.45 -11.30 0.00
C ARG A 156 -0.98 -10.35 -1.09
N SER A 157 -1.40 -10.62 -2.33
CA SER A 157 -1.23 -9.70 -3.45
C SER A 157 -2.52 -8.91 -3.68
N ASP A 158 -2.39 -7.67 -4.11
CA ASP A 158 -3.55 -6.89 -4.49
C ASP A 158 -4.09 -7.32 -5.88
N PRO A 159 -5.41 -7.28 -6.08
CA PRO A 159 -5.99 -7.53 -7.38
C PRO A 159 -5.60 -6.42 -8.35
N GLU A 160 -5.25 -6.79 -9.56
CA GLU A 160 -4.94 -5.90 -10.66
C GLU A 160 -5.75 -6.26 -11.90
N ILE A 161 -5.91 -5.29 -12.79
CA ILE A 161 -6.56 -5.50 -14.06
C ILE A 161 -5.49 -5.52 -15.14
N GLN A 162 -5.32 -6.69 -15.76
CA GLN A 162 -4.40 -6.86 -16.87
C GLN A 162 -5.11 -6.64 -18.20
N ILE A 163 -4.50 -5.82 -19.04
CA ILE A 163 -4.95 -5.52 -20.41
C ILE A 163 -3.97 -6.18 -21.36
N ILE A 164 -4.39 -7.28 -21.96
CA ILE A 164 -3.57 -8.09 -22.86
C ILE A 164 -3.92 -7.68 -24.31
N ALA A 165 -3.08 -6.82 -24.88
CA ALA A 165 -3.28 -6.36 -26.24
C ALA A 165 -2.97 -7.46 -27.26
N ASN A 166 -3.82 -7.60 -28.29
CA ASN A 166 -3.60 -8.53 -29.39
C ASN A 166 -2.86 -7.83 -30.54
N PRO A 167 -1.59 -8.20 -30.86
CA PRO A 167 -0.79 -7.52 -31.86
C PRO A 167 -1.40 -7.54 -33.28
N TYR A 168 -2.13 -8.59 -33.63
CA TYR A 168 -2.78 -8.73 -34.93
C TYR A 168 -3.96 -7.75 -35.06
N LYS A 169 -4.78 -7.67 -34.02
CA LYS A 169 -5.91 -6.74 -33.99
C LYS A 169 -5.46 -5.28 -33.89
N LEU A 170 -4.40 -4.97 -33.14
CA LEU A 170 -3.81 -3.65 -33.10
C LEU A 170 -3.41 -3.18 -34.51
N ARG A 171 -2.80 -4.07 -35.27
CA ARG A 171 -2.39 -3.79 -36.66
C ARG A 171 -3.61 -3.66 -37.60
N GLU A 172 -4.61 -4.51 -37.45
CA GLU A 172 -5.85 -4.48 -38.25
C GLU A 172 -6.61 -3.16 -38.07
N TYR A 173 -6.71 -2.68 -36.81
CA TYR A 173 -7.40 -1.42 -36.48
C TYR A 173 -6.49 -0.19 -36.54
N TYR A 174 -5.19 -0.34 -36.87
CA TYR A 174 -4.18 0.74 -36.91
C TYR A 174 -4.09 1.50 -35.57
N ILE A 175 -4.17 0.78 -34.44
CA ILE A 175 -4.09 1.33 -33.09
C ILE A 175 -2.72 1.02 -32.49
N SER A 176 -2.09 2.04 -31.91
CA SER A 176 -0.85 1.90 -31.17
C SER A 176 -1.10 1.58 -29.69
N LEU A 177 -0.11 0.96 -29.03
CA LEU A 177 -0.16 0.76 -27.56
C LEU A 177 -0.26 2.09 -26.81
N THR A 178 0.41 3.13 -27.33
CA THR A 178 0.38 4.49 -26.75
C THR A 178 -1.04 5.06 -26.74
N GLU A 179 -1.83 4.83 -27.78
CA GLU A 179 -3.25 5.27 -27.81
C GLU A 179 -4.08 4.58 -26.73
N ILE A 180 -3.84 3.28 -26.49
CA ILE A 180 -4.51 2.55 -25.41
C ILE A 180 -4.13 3.14 -24.07
N ILE A 181 -2.83 3.35 -23.81
CA ILE A 181 -2.33 3.95 -22.57
C ILE A 181 -2.93 5.33 -22.34
N GLN A 182 -2.95 6.18 -23.36
CA GLN A 182 -3.55 7.51 -23.27
C GLN A 182 -5.05 7.47 -22.99
N ALA A 183 -5.79 6.59 -23.67
CA ALA A 183 -7.24 6.44 -23.45
C ALA A 183 -7.56 5.97 -22.03
N LEU A 184 -6.75 5.05 -21.47
CA LEU A 184 -6.86 4.58 -20.09
C LEU A 184 -6.53 5.69 -19.09
N SER A 185 -5.44 6.41 -19.30
CA SER A 185 -5.00 7.50 -18.42
C SER A 185 -6.01 8.64 -18.36
N LEU A 186 -6.57 9.04 -19.51
CA LEU A 186 -7.58 10.10 -19.60
C LEU A 186 -8.89 9.74 -18.91
N ARG A 187 -9.22 8.46 -18.80
CA ARG A 187 -10.46 7.98 -18.15
C ARG A 187 -10.30 7.61 -16.69
N ASN A 188 -9.07 7.37 -16.24
CA ASN A 188 -8.79 7.01 -14.84
C ASN A 188 -8.43 8.25 -14.00
N ILE A 189 -9.14 9.35 -14.22
CA ILE A 189 -8.90 10.62 -13.52
C ILE A 189 -10.13 10.96 -12.66
N ARG A 190 -9.87 11.33 -11.41
CA ARG A 190 -10.82 12.02 -10.56
C ARG A 190 -10.46 13.50 -10.54
N SER A 191 -11.28 14.33 -11.16
CA SER A 191 -11.07 15.78 -11.21
C SER A 191 -12.26 16.52 -10.62
N THR A 192 -11.98 17.50 -9.77
CA THR A 192 -12.99 18.45 -9.29
C THR A 192 -13.04 19.62 -10.27
N SER A 193 -14.10 19.70 -11.06
CA SER A 193 -14.23 20.70 -12.13
C SER A 193 -14.74 22.08 -11.65
N GLY A 194 -14.90 22.27 -10.35
CA GLY A 194 -15.36 23.54 -9.76
C GLY A 194 -16.72 23.47 -9.06
N SER A 195 -17.16 24.59 -8.53
CA SER A 195 -18.47 24.73 -7.90
C SER A 195 -19.37 25.61 -8.77
N ILE A 196 -20.60 25.17 -8.98
CA ILE A 196 -21.65 25.99 -9.60
C ILE A 196 -22.31 26.80 -8.47
N LYS A 197 -22.21 28.13 -8.54
CA LYS A 197 -22.97 29.00 -7.64
C LYS A 197 -24.39 29.07 -8.17
N PRO A 198 -25.42 28.98 -7.28
CA PRO A 198 -26.80 29.17 -7.71
C PRO A 198 -26.97 30.60 -8.25
N THR A 199 -27.61 30.71 -9.39
CA THR A 199 -28.06 32.02 -9.91
C THR A 199 -29.36 32.42 -9.21
N GLU A 200 -29.63 33.72 -9.13
CA GLU A 200 -30.79 34.34 -8.43
C GLU A 200 -32.17 33.77 -8.85
N TYR A 201 -32.23 32.97 -9.90
CA TYR A 201 -33.46 32.37 -10.45
C TYR A 201 -33.76 30.96 -9.95
N ASP A 202 -32.81 30.30 -9.25
CA ASP A 202 -32.99 28.94 -8.70
C ASP A 202 -33.47 29.02 -7.22
N ASN A 203 -34.76 29.17 -7.03
CA ASN A 203 -35.41 29.33 -5.71
C ASN A 203 -35.50 28.01 -4.89
N ILE A 204 -34.74 26.93 -5.18
CA ILE A 204 -35.05 25.65 -4.55
C ILE A 204 -33.92 25.06 -3.69
N ASP A 205 -32.68 25.47 -3.80
CA ASP A 205 -31.64 25.04 -2.83
C ASP A 205 -30.40 25.94 -2.92
N ASN A 206 -30.24 26.80 -1.93
CA ASN A 206 -29.14 27.77 -1.82
C ASN A 206 -27.79 27.08 -1.50
N LYS A 207 -27.57 25.83 -1.95
CA LYS A 207 -26.34 25.05 -1.74
C LYS A 207 -25.48 25.07 -2.98
N ASN A 208 -24.21 25.43 -2.81
CA ASN A 208 -23.20 25.29 -3.86
C ASN A 208 -23.14 23.81 -4.32
N LYS A 209 -23.41 23.57 -5.58
CA LYS A 209 -23.24 22.22 -6.17
C LYS A 209 -21.80 22.05 -6.62
N LEU A 210 -21.11 21.09 -6.02
CA LEU A 210 -19.77 20.70 -6.44
C LEU A 210 -19.87 19.80 -7.67
N LEU A 211 -19.27 20.21 -8.77
CA LEU A 211 -19.17 19.37 -9.96
C LEU A 211 -17.93 18.48 -9.82
N VAL A 212 -18.15 17.20 -9.61
CA VAL A 212 -17.07 16.20 -9.54
C VAL A 212 -17.18 15.30 -10.76
N THR A 213 -16.17 15.31 -11.61
CA THR A 213 -16.05 14.34 -12.70
C THR A 213 -15.30 13.12 -12.15
N THR A 214 -16.00 12.01 -12.00
CA THR A 214 -15.39 10.72 -11.64
C THR A 214 -15.28 9.87 -12.91
N GLY A 215 -14.05 9.63 -13.35
CA GLY A 215 -13.75 8.75 -14.48
C GLY A 215 -13.03 7.47 -14.05
N GLN A 216 -13.00 7.16 -12.75
CA GLN A 216 -12.34 5.96 -12.26
C GLN A 216 -13.10 4.69 -12.68
N PHE A 217 -12.37 3.68 -13.06
CA PHE A 217 -12.95 2.39 -13.39
C PHE A 217 -13.34 1.66 -12.09
N GLU A 218 -14.65 1.40 -11.95
CA GLU A 218 -15.18 0.71 -10.77
C GLU A 218 -15.15 -0.83 -10.96
N ASN A 219 -15.11 -1.29 -12.21
CA ASN A 219 -15.08 -2.73 -12.53
C ASN A 219 -14.45 -3.01 -13.90
N PRO A 220 -13.98 -4.24 -14.17
CA PRO A 220 -13.38 -4.64 -15.44
C PRO A 220 -14.28 -4.43 -16.67
N LEU A 221 -15.60 -4.55 -16.50
CA LEU A 221 -16.54 -4.36 -17.60
C LEU A 221 -16.56 -2.92 -18.12
N SER A 222 -16.36 -1.95 -17.25
CA SER A 222 -16.28 -0.53 -17.64
C SER A 222 -15.04 -0.26 -18.50
N ILE A 223 -13.92 -0.94 -18.19
CA ILE A 223 -12.67 -0.85 -18.95
C ILE A 223 -12.82 -1.53 -20.30
N THR A 224 -13.43 -2.70 -20.35
CA THR A 224 -13.64 -3.48 -21.59
C THR A 224 -14.37 -2.67 -22.66
N ASN A 225 -15.33 -1.84 -22.25
CA ASN A 225 -16.13 -1.00 -23.15
C ASN A 225 -15.49 0.38 -23.45
N LEU A 226 -14.29 0.63 -22.98
CA LEU A 226 -13.59 1.91 -23.23
C LEU A 226 -13.42 2.15 -24.73
N ILE A 227 -13.84 3.31 -25.22
CA ILE A 227 -13.60 3.75 -26.59
C ILE A 227 -12.18 4.29 -26.70
N ILE A 228 -11.35 3.63 -27.52
CA ILE A 228 -9.97 4.06 -27.77
C ILE A 228 -9.96 5.12 -28.88
N ARG A 229 -10.71 4.89 -29.96
CA ARG A 229 -10.78 5.81 -31.09
C ARG A 229 -12.22 5.95 -31.59
N SER A 230 -12.68 7.19 -31.76
CA SER A 230 -13.93 7.49 -32.47
C SER A 230 -13.61 7.76 -33.93
N ILE A 231 -14.33 7.09 -34.82
CA ILE A 231 -14.20 7.27 -36.27
C ILE A 231 -15.41 8.07 -36.74
N PHE A 232 -15.19 9.17 -37.42
CA PHE A 232 -16.25 9.97 -38.02
C PHE A 232 -17.01 9.13 -39.07
N ASN A 233 -18.31 8.95 -38.90
CA ASN A 233 -19.17 8.04 -39.69
C ASN A 233 -18.84 6.54 -39.63
N GLY A 234 -18.06 6.07 -38.64
CA GLY A 234 -17.73 4.67 -38.45
C GLY A 234 -18.07 4.15 -37.06
N LYS A 235 -17.93 2.84 -36.85
CA LYS A 235 -18.05 2.27 -35.51
C LYS A 235 -16.83 2.68 -34.67
N PRO A 236 -17.03 3.15 -33.42
CA PRO A 236 -15.91 3.43 -32.54
C PRO A 236 -15.14 2.15 -32.23
N VAL A 237 -13.80 2.22 -32.18
CA VAL A 237 -12.97 1.10 -31.77
C VAL A 237 -12.91 1.08 -30.24
N ARG A 238 -13.31 -0.04 -29.67
CA ARG A 238 -13.32 -0.27 -28.21
C ARG A 238 -12.09 -1.07 -27.79
N LEU A 239 -11.77 -1.02 -26.51
CA LEU A 239 -10.67 -1.81 -25.96
C LEU A 239 -10.89 -3.31 -26.20
N SER A 240 -12.13 -3.79 -26.07
CA SER A 240 -12.53 -5.18 -26.37
C SER A 240 -12.23 -5.63 -27.79
N ASP A 241 -12.14 -4.71 -28.76
CA ASP A 241 -11.87 -5.06 -30.15
C ASP A 241 -10.39 -5.40 -30.36
N VAL A 242 -9.49 -4.87 -29.53
CA VAL A 242 -8.02 -4.95 -29.70
C VAL A 242 -7.28 -5.59 -28.52
N ALA A 243 -7.93 -5.76 -27.37
CA ALA A 243 -7.32 -6.31 -26.16
C ALA A 243 -8.31 -7.16 -25.38
N GLU A 244 -7.78 -8.08 -24.58
CA GLU A 244 -8.50 -8.84 -23.57
C GLU A 244 -8.26 -8.20 -22.20
N VAL A 245 -9.32 -8.04 -21.40
CA VAL A 245 -9.23 -7.49 -20.04
C VAL A 245 -9.51 -8.63 -19.06
N LYS A 246 -8.55 -8.87 -18.15
CA LYS A 246 -8.64 -9.93 -17.13
C LYS A 246 -8.36 -9.34 -15.74
N GLU A 247 -9.10 -9.85 -14.75
CA GLU A 247 -8.71 -9.70 -13.35
C GLU A 247 -7.59 -10.69 -13.05
N PHE A 248 -6.54 -10.18 -12.41
CA PHE A 248 -5.40 -10.97 -11.99
C PHE A 248 -4.97 -10.52 -10.59
N PHE A 249 -4.08 -11.25 -9.95
CA PHE A 249 -3.39 -10.78 -8.76
C PHE A 249 -1.99 -10.32 -9.13
N ALA A 250 -1.52 -9.23 -8.53
CA ALA A 250 -0.16 -8.76 -8.70
C ALA A 250 0.84 -9.90 -8.39
N LYS A 251 1.96 -9.93 -9.11
CA LYS A 251 2.99 -10.94 -8.90
C LYS A 251 3.43 -10.92 -7.43
N LYS A 252 3.39 -12.09 -6.79
CA LYS A 252 3.82 -12.22 -5.39
C LYS A 252 5.32 -11.99 -5.27
N ASN A 253 5.69 -10.99 -4.48
CA ASN A 253 7.08 -10.76 -4.10
C ASN A 253 7.47 -11.59 -2.87
N VAL A 254 6.49 -11.95 -2.04
CA VAL A 254 6.65 -12.77 -0.83
C VAL A 254 5.66 -13.92 -0.88
N PHE A 255 6.19 -15.13 -0.78
CA PHE A 255 5.38 -16.34 -0.67
C PHE A 255 5.24 -16.70 0.80
N MET A 256 4.00 -16.86 1.26
CA MET A 256 3.70 -17.31 2.61
C MET A 256 3.07 -18.70 2.54
N ARG A 257 3.57 -19.62 3.35
CA ARG A 257 3.02 -20.97 3.50
C ARG A 257 2.58 -21.21 4.94
N VAL A 258 1.37 -21.70 5.06
CA VAL A 258 0.78 -22.13 6.33
C VAL A 258 0.50 -23.61 6.22
N ASN A 259 1.07 -24.42 7.10
CA ASN A 259 0.93 -25.88 7.07
C ASN A 259 1.23 -26.50 5.70
N LYS A 260 2.31 -26.05 5.05
CA LYS A 260 2.77 -26.47 3.71
C LYS A 260 1.89 -26.05 2.54
N THR A 261 0.78 -25.37 2.78
CA THR A 261 -0.14 -24.84 1.76
C THR A 261 0.08 -23.35 1.61
N ASP A 262 -0.08 -22.81 0.40
CA ASP A 262 -0.02 -21.38 0.17
C ASP A 262 -1.14 -20.69 0.95
N GLY A 263 -0.82 -19.58 1.58
CA GLY A 263 -1.73 -18.88 2.46
C GLY A 263 -1.28 -17.47 2.78
N TYR A 264 -1.97 -16.83 3.70
CA TYR A 264 -1.64 -15.50 4.21
C TYR A 264 -1.38 -15.55 5.70
N SER A 265 -0.49 -14.69 6.17
CA SER A 265 -0.24 -14.48 7.59
C SER A 265 -0.82 -13.12 7.99
N ILE A 266 -1.63 -13.11 9.02
CA ILE A 266 -2.25 -11.91 9.59
C ILE A 266 -1.60 -11.65 10.95
N ASN A 267 -0.83 -10.60 11.05
CA ASN A 267 -0.19 -10.14 12.27
C ASN A 267 -1.07 -9.10 12.95
N ILE A 268 -1.37 -9.30 14.22
CA ILE A 268 -2.19 -8.41 15.03
C ILE A 268 -1.30 -7.63 15.99
N ILE A 269 -1.37 -6.31 15.92
CA ILE A 269 -0.63 -5.36 16.75
C ILE A 269 -1.59 -4.74 17.73
N LYS A 270 -1.23 -4.74 19.02
CA LYS A 270 -2.05 -4.15 20.09
C LYS A 270 -1.93 -2.63 20.14
N LYS A 271 -2.90 -1.97 20.74
CA LYS A 271 -2.76 -0.58 21.17
C LYS A 271 -1.72 -0.48 22.29
N GLU A 272 -0.97 0.61 22.31
CA GLU A 272 0.09 0.87 23.29
C GLU A 272 -0.41 0.71 24.74
N ASP A 273 -1.63 1.18 25.01
CA ASP A 273 -2.25 1.16 26.33
C ASP A 273 -3.06 -0.11 26.64
N ALA A 274 -3.14 -1.08 25.71
CA ALA A 274 -3.93 -2.30 25.86
C ALA A 274 -3.15 -3.41 26.57
N ASP A 275 -3.86 -4.19 27.42
CA ASP A 275 -3.33 -5.42 28.02
C ASP A 275 -3.23 -6.53 26.96
N ILE A 276 -2.05 -7.14 26.83
CA ILE A 276 -1.78 -8.15 25.79
C ILE A 276 -2.68 -9.39 25.94
N ILE A 277 -2.84 -9.90 27.19
CA ILE A 277 -3.61 -11.14 27.43
C ILE A 277 -5.09 -10.89 27.16
N LYS A 278 -5.60 -9.73 27.58
CA LYS A 278 -6.99 -9.34 27.34
C LYS A 278 -7.25 -9.19 25.84
N THR A 279 -6.34 -8.56 25.11
CA THR A 279 -6.45 -8.38 23.66
C THR A 279 -6.43 -9.72 22.92
N ILE A 280 -5.49 -10.62 23.26
CA ILE A 280 -5.43 -11.98 22.69
C ILE A 280 -6.73 -12.76 22.99
N ASN A 281 -7.25 -12.66 24.22
CA ASN A 281 -8.52 -13.32 24.57
C ASN A 281 -9.71 -12.74 23.79
N ASN A 282 -9.72 -11.45 23.51
CA ASN A 282 -10.75 -10.82 22.68
C ASN A 282 -10.66 -11.30 21.23
N VAL A 283 -9.45 -11.39 20.68
CA VAL A 283 -9.21 -11.93 19.33
C VAL A 283 -9.62 -13.41 19.25
N ASN A 284 -9.34 -14.22 20.26
CA ASN A 284 -9.70 -15.64 20.28
C ASN A 284 -11.22 -15.89 20.45
N LYS A 285 -11.96 -14.92 20.95
CA LYS A 285 -13.43 -15.00 21.08
C LYS A 285 -14.16 -14.57 19.82
N PHE A 286 -13.47 -13.85 18.97
CA PHE A 286 -13.95 -13.41 17.67
C PHE A 286 -14.02 -14.60 16.68
#